data_dd00405ac42d84857b1c2a92d802823b
#
_entry.id   dd00405ac42d84857b1c2a92d802823b
#
_cell.length_a   1.000
_cell.length_b   1.000
_cell.length_c   1.000
_cell.angle_alpha   90.00
_cell.angle_beta   90.00
_cell.angle_gamma   90.00
#
_symmetry.space_group_name_H-M   'P 1'
#
loop_
_entity.id
_entity.type
_entity.pdbx_description
1 polymer ?
#
loop_
_entity_poly.entity_id
_entity_poly.type
_entity_poly.pdbx_seq_one_letter_code
_entity_poly.pdbx_strand_id
1 'polypeptide(L)'
;NVGVTTVIATGMGDYTGYTSKNFTITKRAMTGGTVSVASSVSFTGSNITPSVTVKVAGRTLTSGTDYTVSYSNNKNVGTSNVYVYGKGNYSGSLSAKFDIVPAKQQIQKLETRYKGFYIDWAQKGSATGYDVEYSVNSNMSGAVSKHLTANKPDTLTVSGLSGDKVYYVRVRSYTNVNGKVYYGAWSDVKSIKLSLIHISEPTRL
;
A
#
# COMPACT_ATOMS: atom_id res chain seq x y z
N ASN A 1 -19.54 -2.67 32.16
CA ASN A 1 -18.10 -2.55 32.42
C ASN A 1 -17.61 -3.80 33.16
N VAL A 2 -16.34 -4.16 32.98
CA VAL A 2 -15.67 -5.21 33.78
C VAL A 2 -15.60 -4.80 35.24
N GLY A 3 -15.73 -5.77 36.13
CA GLY A 3 -15.70 -5.57 37.57
C GLY A 3 -16.66 -6.47 38.32
N VAL A 4 -16.68 -6.32 39.62
CA VAL A 4 -17.67 -6.98 40.46
C VAL A 4 -18.93 -6.14 40.48
N THR A 5 -20.09 -6.75 40.28
CA THR A 5 -21.38 -6.11 40.42
C THR A 5 -22.32 -6.97 41.28
N THR A 6 -23.32 -6.37 41.83
CA THR A 6 -24.26 -7.00 42.76
C THR A 6 -25.67 -7.04 42.15
N VAL A 7 -26.29 -8.18 42.16
CA VAL A 7 -27.74 -8.32 41.93
C VAL A 7 -28.42 -8.28 43.28
N ILE A 8 -29.44 -7.44 43.39
CA ILE A 8 -30.31 -7.32 44.58
C ILE A 8 -31.70 -7.76 44.17
N ALA A 9 -32.25 -8.72 44.88
CA ALA A 9 -33.66 -9.09 44.79
C ALA A 9 -34.39 -8.55 46.00
N THR A 10 -35.42 -7.72 45.76
CA THR A 10 -36.27 -7.12 46.82
C THR A 10 -37.65 -7.76 46.84
N GLY A 11 -38.12 -8.13 48.02
CA GLY A 11 -39.48 -8.68 48.19
C GLY A 11 -40.55 -7.65 47.83
N MET A 12 -41.65 -8.13 47.24
CA MET A 12 -42.82 -7.33 46.87
C MET A 12 -44.11 -8.03 47.33
N GLY A 13 -45.15 -7.28 47.55
CA GLY A 13 -46.43 -7.80 48.02
C GLY A 13 -46.31 -8.34 49.46
N ASP A 14 -46.63 -9.61 49.69
CA ASP A 14 -46.58 -10.27 50.98
C ASP A 14 -45.19 -10.64 51.47
N TYR A 15 -44.14 -10.39 50.64
CA TYR A 15 -42.74 -10.65 50.96
C TYR A 15 -42.03 -9.36 51.32
N THR A 16 -41.21 -9.38 52.36
CA THR A 16 -40.39 -8.25 52.81
C THR A 16 -38.92 -8.62 52.84
N GLY A 17 -38.06 -7.59 52.84
CA GLY A 17 -36.62 -7.73 52.89
C GLY A 17 -35.96 -7.81 51.51
N TYR A 18 -34.63 -8.05 51.49
CA TYR A 18 -33.84 -8.20 50.29
C TYR A 18 -32.77 -9.29 50.45
N THR A 19 -32.34 -9.82 49.34
CA THR A 19 -31.13 -10.62 49.26
C THR A 19 -30.24 -10.14 48.13
N SER A 20 -28.96 -10.36 48.22
CA SER A 20 -28.02 -9.91 47.21
C SER A 20 -26.94 -10.95 46.91
N LYS A 21 -26.42 -10.93 45.68
CA LYS A 21 -25.31 -11.77 45.25
C LYS A 21 -24.38 -11.02 44.30
N ASN A 22 -23.07 -11.12 44.57
CA ASN A 22 -22.07 -10.58 43.70
C ASN A 22 -21.75 -11.53 42.54
N PHE A 23 -21.51 -10.96 41.36
CA PHE A 23 -20.93 -11.67 40.25
C PHE A 23 -19.87 -10.80 39.56
N THR A 24 -18.92 -11.45 38.89
CA THR A 24 -17.82 -10.74 38.23
C THR A 24 -18.03 -10.72 36.72
N ILE A 25 -17.99 -9.53 36.14
CA ILE A 25 -17.93 -9.33 34.70
C ILE A 25 -16.45 -9.33 34.30
N THR A 26 -16.02 -10.29 33.49
CA THR A 26 -14.64 -10.42 33.03
C THR A 26 -14.46 -9.78 31.66
N LYS A 27 -13.20 -9.46 31.32
CA LYS A 27 -12.87 -8.98 29.99
C LYS A 27 -13.13 -10.06 28.92
N ARG A 28 -13.65 -9.62 27.78
CA ARG A 28 -13.82 -10.49 26.62
C ARG A 28 -12.47 -10.68 25.90
N ALA A 29 -12.06 -11.91 25.68
CA ALA A 29 -10.87 -12.23 24.88
C ALA A 29 -11.11 -11.82 23.41
N MET A 30 -10.08 -11.27 22.78
CA MET A 30 -10.08 -10.92 21.35
C MET A 30 -9.85 -12.13 20.43
N THR A 31 -9.63 -13.33 20.98
CA THR A 31 -9.42 -14.58 20.22
C THR A 31 -10.54 -14.77 19.19
N GLY A 32 -10.15 -15.14 17.96
CA GLY A 32 -11.08 -15.30 16.85
C GLY A 32 -11.56 -13.98 16.22
N GLY A 33 -11.08 -12.85 16.71
CA GLY A 33 -11.32 -11.56 16.08
C GLY A 33 -10.54 -11.37 14.79
N THR A 34 -10.92 -10.36 14.02
CA THR A 34 -10.28 -9.98 12.76
C THR A 34 -9.74 -8.56 12.81
N VAL A 35 -8.59 -8.36 12.15
CA VAL A 35 -7.96 -7.06 11.92
C VAL A 35 -7.94 -6.81 10.42
N SER A 36 -8.63 -5.78 9.97
CA SER A 36 -8.62 -5.33 8.57
C SER A 36 -7.76 -4.08 8.45
N VAL A 37 -6.82 -4.11 7.54
CA VAL A 37 -5.91 -3.02 7.16
C VAL A 37 -5.71 -3.05 5.65
N ALA A 38 -5.37 -1.92 5.02
CA ALA A 38 -5.01 -1.89 3.60
C ALA A 38 -3.89 -2.90 3.32
N SER A 39 -4.01 -3.70 2.25
CA SER A 39 -3.01 -4.71 1.89
C SER A 39 -1.66 -4.09 1.52
N SER A 40 -1.67 -2.89 0.94
CA SER A 40 -0.47 -2.14 0.61
C SER A 40 -0.67 -0.63 0.74
N VAL A 41 0.42 0.08 1.05
CA VAL A 41 0.46 1.54 1.17
C VAL A 41 1.75 2.05 0.50
N SER A 42 1.66 3.20 -0.17
CA SER A 42 2.82 3.81 -0.83
C SER A 42 3.84 4.34 0.18
N PHE A 43 5.12 4.12 -0.11
CA PHE A 43 6.24 4.69 0.63
C PHE A 43 6.21 6.21 0.65
N THR A 44 6.38 6.81 1.82
CA THR A 44 6.35 8.27 2.05
C THR A 44 7.68 8.83 2.57
N GLY A 45 8.61 7.96 2.99
CA GLY A 45 9.84 8.34 3.70
C GLY A 45 9.66 8.52 5.22
N SER A 46 8.43 8.50 5.71
CA SER A 46 8.08 8.62 7.12
C SER A 46 7.41 7.35 7.64
N ASN A 47 7.18 7.27 8.95
CA ASN A 47 6.40 6.17 9.52
C ASN A 47 4.97 6.17 8.97
N ILE A 48 4.50 5.00 8.54
CA ILE A 48 3.19 4.79 7.92
C ILE A 48 2.32 4.01 8.91
N THR A 49 1.17 4.59 9.25
CA THR A 49 0.22 4.04 10.22
C THR A 49 -1.19 4.01 9.62
N PRO A 50 -1.47 3.05 8.72
CA PRO A 50 -2.78 2.96 8.07
C PRO A 50 -3.89 2.70 9.10
N SER A 51 -5.10 3.16 8.79
CA SER A 51 -6.27 2.90 9.63
C SER A 51 -6.56 1.41 9.73
N VAL A 52 -7.00 1.00 10.92
CA VAL A 52 -7.28 -0.41 11.27
C VAL A 52 -8.72 -0.53 11.71
N THR A 53 -9.41 -1.54 11.19
CA THR A 53 -10.73 -1.94 11.67
C THR A 53 -10.63 -3.29 12.39
N VAL A 54 -11.11 -3.35 13.62
CA VAL A 54 -11.08 -4.57 14.44
C VAL A 54 -12.49 -5.05 14.71
N LYS A 55 -12.73 -6.35 14.49
CA LYS A 55 -14.02 -6.99 14.82
C LYS A 55 -13.80 -8.19 15.72
N VAL A 56 -14.62 -8.33 16.76
CA VAL A 56 -14.63 -9.47 17.67
C VAL A 56 -16.08 -9.94 17.82
N ALA A 57 -16.32 -11.22 17.50
CA ALA A 57 -17.65 -11.82 17.48
C ALA A 57 -18.70 -10.96 16.77
N GLY A 58 -18.37 -10.49 15.56
CA GLY A 58 -19.25 -9.69 14.70
C GLY A 58 -19.34 -8.20 15.07
N ARG A 59 -18.89 -7.79 16.27
CA ARG A 59 -18.93 -6.39 16.70
C ARG A 59 -17.65 -5.67 16.26
N THR A 60 -17.81 -4.49 15.65
CA THR A 60 -16.70 -3.55 15.39
C THR A 60 -16.33 -2.85 16.70
N LEU A 61 -15.04 -2.85 17.01
CA LEU A 61 -14.47 -2.25 18.21
C LEU A 61 -14.05 -0.80 17.96
N THR A 62 -14.01 0.00 19.03
CA THR A 62 -13.64 1.42 19.00
C THR A 62 -12.17 1.57 19.41
N SER A 63 -11.37 2.17 18.51
CA SER A 63 -9.95 2.49 18.79
C SER A 63 -9.83 3.48 19.96
N GLY A 64 -8.84 3.26 20.82
CA GLY A 64 -8.60 4.06 22.01
C GLY A 64 -9.46 3.66 23.22
N THR A 65 -10.66 3.11 23.00
CA THR A 65 -11.56 2.62 24.05
C THR A 65 -11.46 1.12 24.25
N ASP A 66 -11.65 0.36 23.19
CA ASP A 66 -11.70 -1.12 23.21
C ASP A 66 -10.33 -1.75 22.88
N TYR A 67 -9.47 -1.03 22.17
CA TYR A 67 -8.12 -1.48 21.78
C TYR A 67 -7.16 -0.33 21.54
N THR A 68 -5.87 -0.66 21.53
CA THR A 68 -4.77 0.20 21.05
C THR A 68 -4.05 -0.48 19.90
N VAL A 69 -3.35 0.31 19.05
CA VAL A 69 -2.60 -0.20 17.89
C VAL A 69 -1.15 0.22 18.00
N SER A 70 -0.25 -0.67 17.64
CA SER A 70 1.16 -0.36 17.39
C SER A 70 1.61 -0.96 16.05
N TYR A 71 2.70 -0.42 15.51
CA TYR A 71 3.25 -0.81 14.21
C TYR A 71 4.73 -1.13 14.35
N SER A 72 5.23 -2.05 13.52
CA SER A 72 6.67 -2.26 13.38
C SER A 72 7.05 -2.41 11.91
N ASN A 73 8.32 -2.07 11.60
CA ASN A 73 8.86 -2.05 10.23
C ASN A 73 8.06 -1.14 9.27
N ASN A 74 7.42 -0.11 9.79
CA ASN A 74 6.43 0.71 9.08
C ASN A 74 6.99 2.00 8.47
N LYS A 75 8.30 2.03 8.14
CA LYS A 75 8.96 3.19 7.53
C LYS A 75 9.48 2.91 6.13
N ASN A 76 10.11 1.77 5.90
CA ASN A 76 10.76 1.43 4.65
C ASN A 76 9.89 0.51 3.80
N VAL A 77 10.18 0.43 2.49
CA VAL A 77 9.56 -0.56 1.59
C VAL A 77 9.79 -1.96 2.14
N GLY A 78 8.74 -2.77 2.17
CA GLY A 78 8.76 -4.10 2.75
C GLY A 78 7.46 -4.46 3.45
N THR A 79 7.41 -5.63 4.09
CA THR A 79 6.26 -6.05 4.89
C THR A 79 6.34 -5.48 6.30
N SER A 80 5.29 -4.79 6.70
CA SER A 80 5.07 -4.17 8.00
C SER A 80 4.08 -4.97 8.84
N ASN A 81 4.17 -4.86 10.17
CA ASN A 81 3.24 -5.53 11.08
C ASN A 81 2.39 -4.51 11.83
N VAL A 82 1.14 -4.91 12.05
CA VAL A 82 0.17 -4.23 12.90
C VAL A 82 -0.12 -5.10 14.09
N TYR A 83 -0.03 -4.56 15.29
CA TYR A 83 -0.40 -5.22 16.54
C TYR A 83 -1.54 -4.47 17.19
N VAL A 84 -2.56 -5.19 17.57
CA VAL A 84 -3.76 -4.67 18.24
C VAL A 84 -3.84 -5.30 19.62
N TYR A 85 -3.93 -4.47 20.65
CA TYR A 85 -4.00 -4.89 22.04
C TYR A 85 -5.35 -4.49 22.64
N GLY A 86 -6.05 -5.46 23.22
CA GLY A 86 -7.33 -5.24 23.90
C GLY A 86 -7.18 -4.29 25.09
N LYS A 87 -8.16 -3.38 25.22
CA LYS A 87 -8.27 -2.37 26.27
C LYS A 87 -9.70 -2.34 26.83
N GLY A 88 -9.90 -1.74 28.00
CA GLY A 88 -11.22 -1.64 28.60
C GLY A 88 -11.86 -3.01 28.85
N ASN A 89 -12.95 -3.29 28.16
CA ASN A 89 -13.69 -4.55 28.28
C ASN A 89 -13.10 -5.72 27.47
N TYR A 90 -11.98 -5.52 26.79
CA TYR A 90 -11.32 -6.52 25.95
C TYR A 90 -9.92 -6.85 26.47
N SER A 91 -9.45 -8.08 26.20
CA SER A 91 -8.13 -8.58 26.56
C SER A 91 -7.52 -9.41 25.44
N GLY A 92 -6.20 -9.59 25.48
CA GLY A 92 -5.45 -10.30 24.48
C GLY A 92 -5.00 -9.40 23.31
N SER A 93 -4.48 -10.00 22.25
CA SER A 93 -3.95 -9.28 21.10
C SER A 93 -4.31 -9.98 19.79
N LEU A 94 -4.33 -9.20 18.73
CA LEU A 94 -4.44 -9.63 17.34
C LEU A 94 -3.32 -8.98 16.53
N SER A 95 -3.02 -9.53 15.35
CA SER A 95 -2.05 -8.94 14.43
C SER A 95 -2.50 -9.05 12.99
N ALA A 96 -1.99 -8.15 12.17
CA ALA A 96 -2.13 -8.17 10.71
C ALA A 96 -0.84 -7.67 10.07
N LYS A 97 -0.74 -7.80 8.74
CA LYS A 97 0.39 -7.31 7.95
C LYS A 97 -0.12 -6.44 6.81
N PHE A 98 0.74 -5.50 6.38
CA PHE A 98 0.56 -4.75 5.14
C PHE A 98 1.91 -4.53 4.48
N ASP A 99 1.92 -4.33 3.17
CA ASP A 99 3.15 -4.07 2.45
C ASP A 99 3.31 -2.56 2.22
N ILE A 100 4.50 -2.02 2.48
CA ILE A 100 4.89 -0.70 2.01
C ILE A 100 5.55 -0.91 0.65
N VAL A 101 4.97 -0.30 -0.39
CA VAL A 101 5.43 -0.42 -1.77
C VAL A 101 6.06 0.89 -2.25
N PRO A 102 6.95 0.87 -3.25
CA PRO A 102 7.52 2.10 -3.81
C PRO A 102 6.43 3.08 -4.24
N ALA A 103 6.70 4.37 -4.10
CA ALA A 103 5.76 5.41 -4.53
C ALA A 103 5.57 5.39 -6.06
N LYS A 104 4.36 5.79 -6.51
CA LYS A 104 4.02 5.95 -7.93
C LYS A 104 5.08 6.80 -8.64
N GLN A 105 5.48 6.36 -9.83
CA GLN A 105 6.41 7.10 -10.69
C GLN A 105 5.70 8.19 -11.50
N GLN A 106 6.52 9.13 -11.99
CA GLN A 106 6.09 10.17 -12.92
C GLN A 106 7.10 10.24 -14.07
N ILE A 107 6.59 10.19 -15.29
CA ILE A 107 7.37 10.46 -16.48
C ILE A 107 7.63 11.98 -16.52
N GLN A 108 8.87 12.39 -16.39
CA GLN A 108 9.29 13.79 -16.46
C GLN A 108 9.40 14.24 -17.92
N LYS A 109 10.03 13.42 -18.75
CA LYS A 109 10.30 13.73 -20.13
C LYS A 109 9.97 12.55 -21.04
N LEU A 110 9.38 12.81 -22.20
CA LEU A 110 9.13 11.82 -23.26
C LEU A 110 9.35 12.52 -24.59
N GLU A 111 10.38 12.14 -25.34
CA GLU A 111 10.80 12.79 -26.57
C GLU A 111 10.98 11.80 -27.70
N THR A 112 10.69 12.25 -28.92
CA THR A 112 10.96 11.46 -30.13
C THR A 112 12.46 11.31 -30.38
N ARG A 113 12.84 10.12 -30.87
CA ARG A 113 14.16 9.81 -31.42
C ARG A 113 13.96 9.11 -32.75
N TYR A 114 15.01 9.01 -33.53
CA TYR A 114 14.95 8.26 -34.79
C TYR A 114 14.50 6.81 -34.55
N LYS A 115 13.37 6.43 -35.15
CA LYS A 115 12.72 5.13 -34.94
C LYS A 115 12.60 4.74 -33.46
N GLY A 116 12.24 5.70 -32.58
CA GLY A 116 12.17 5.42 -31.16
C GLY A 116 11.80 6.63 -30.32
N PHE A 117 11.98 6.49 -29.03
CA PHE A 117 11.75 7.57 -28.07
C PHE A 117 12.78 7.52 -26.93
N TYR A 118 12.97 8.66 -26.30
CA TYR A 118 13.66 8.84 -25.04
C TYR A 118 12.64 9.10 -23.94
N ILE A 119 12.78 8.44 -22.81
CA ILE A 119 11.98 8.65 -21.62
C ILE A 119 12.89 8.92 -20.41
N ASP A 120 12.45 9.84 -19.55
CA ASP A 120 13.08 10.24 -18.30
C ASP A 120 12.00 10.26 -17.19
N TRP A 121 12.38 9.82 -16.00
CA TRP A 121 11.48 9.78 -14.83
C TRP A 121 12.23 10.18 -13.55
N ALA A 122 11.48 10.52 -12.49
CA ALA A 122 12.09 10.87 -11.22
C ALA A 122 12.75 9.65 -10.55
N GLN A 123 14.05 9.75 -10.28
CA GLN A 123 14.76 8.74 -9.48
C GLN A 123 14.15 8.62 -8.08
N LYS A 124 13.97 7.39 -7.59
CA LYS A 124 13.52 7.10 -6.22
C LYS A 124 14.64 6.42 -5.45
N GLY A 125 15.10 7.05 -4.37
CA GLY A 125 16.26 6.58 -3.59
C GLY A 125 16.11 5.17 -3.01
N SER A 126 14.87 4.69 -2.80
CA SER A 126 14.57 3.34 -2.31
C SER A 126 14.39 2.30 -3.42
N ALA A 127 14.43 2.68 -4.70
CA ALA A 127 14.23 1.74 -5.80
C ALA A 127 15.47 0.88 -6.02
N THR A 128 15.26 -0.41 -6.28
CA THR A 128 16.31 -1.30 -6.83
C THR A 128 16.41 -1.12 -8.33
N GLY A 129 15.30 -0.85 -9.00
CA GLY A 129 15.26 -0.62 -10.44
C GLY A 129 13.87 -0.20 -10.92
N TYR A 130 13.67 -0.27 -12.23
CA TYR A 130 12.47 0.23 -12.90
C TYR A 130 11.98 -0.73 -13.98
N ASP A 131 10.68 -0.79 -14.17
CA ASP A 131 10.04 -1.36 -15.36
C ASP A 131 9.50 -0.23 -16.22
N VAL A 132 9.84 -0.23 -17.51
CA VAL A 132 9.27 0.64 -18.52
C VAL A 132 8.49 -0.21 -19.50
N GLU A 133 7.23 0.12 -19.70
CA GLU A 133 6.38 -0.55 -20.69
C GLU A 133 5.94 0.43 -21.77
N TYR A 134 5.87 -0.08 -23.01
CA TYR A 134 5.31 0.67 -24.14
C TYR A 134 4.47 -0.22 -25.06
N SER A 135 3.44 0.36 -25.63
CA SER A 135 2.50 -0.32 -26.54
C SER A 135 1.99 0.65 -27.60
N VAL A 136 1.51 0.14 -28.71
CA VAL A 136 0.73 0.91 -29.70
C VAL A 136 -0.75 1.03 -29.30
N ASN A 137 -1.18 0.29 -28.29
CA ASN A 137 -2.54 0.30 -27.76
C ASN A 137 -2.65 1.18 -26.52
N SER A 138 -3.61 2.09 -26.47
CA SER A 138 -3.80 3.02 -25.34
C SER A 138 -4.11 2.33 -23.99
N ASN A 139 -4.69 1.14 -24.04
CA ASN A 139 -4.96 0.31 -22.87
C ASN A 139 -3.75 -0.54 -22.43
N MET A 140 -2.58 -0.35 -23.05
CA MET A 140 -1.34 -1.08 -22.80
C MET A 140 -1.42 -2.60 -23.10
N SER A 141 -2.42 -3.07 -23.84
CA SER A 141 -2.45 -4.47 -24.28
C SER A 141 -1.28 -4.76 -25.23
N GLY A 142 -0.67 -5.95 -25.10
CA GLY A 142 0.52 -6.33 -25.88
C GLY A 142 1.74 -5.46 -25.63
N ALA A 143 1.86 -4.85 -24.44
CA ALA A 143 2.98 -4.01 -24.11
C ALA A 143 4.31 -4.77 -24.13
N VAL A 144 5.34 -4.13 -24.66
CA VAL A 144 6.74 -4.57 -24.52
C VAL A 144 7.29 -4.00 -23.20
N SER A 145 7.86 -4.88 -22.36
CA SER A 145 8.46 -4.50 -21.10
C SER A 145 9.97 -4.44 -21.18
N LYS A 146 10.56 -3.40 -20.59
CA LYS A 146 11.99 -3.23 -20.35
C LYS A 146 12.24 -3.21 -18.85
N HIS A 147 12.95 -4.21 -18.36
CA HIS A 147 13.33 -4.34 -16.96
C HIS A 147 14.73 -3.78 -16.72
N LEU A 148 14.85 -2.77 -15.88
CA LEU A 148 16.10 -2.10 -15.52
C LEU A 148 16.48 -2.49 -14.10
N THR A 149 17.61 -3.19 -13.94
CA THR A 149 18.05 -3.78 -12.65
C THR A 149 18.87 -2.83 -11.79
N ALA A 150 19.00 -1.58 -12.20
CA ALA A 150 19.74 -0.56 -11.47
C ALA A 150 18.84 0.66 -11.20
N ASN A 151 19.11 1.34 -10.09
CA ASN A 151 18.46 2.60 -9.73
C ASN A 151 18.92 3.79 -10.60
N LYS A 152 20.01 3.63 -11.33
CA LYS A 152 20.55 4.57 -12.35
C LYS A 152 20.89 3.77 -13.61
N PRO A 153 20.69 4.33 -14.81
CA PRO A 153 20.08 5.65 -15.07
C PRO A 153 18.57 5.64 -14.81
N ASP A 154 18.03 6.85 -14.58
CA ASP A 154 16.60 7.16 -14.50
C ASP A 154 16.02 7.54 -15.88
N THR A 155 16.64 7.04 -16.92
CA THR A 155 16.34 7.30 -18.33
C THR A 155 16.43 6.04 -19.16
N LEU A 156 15.71 6.00 -20.28
CA LEU A 156 15.80 4.92 -21.26
C LEU A 156 15.59 5.48 -22.68
N THR A 157 16.43 5.04 -23.61
CA THR A 157 16.18 5.22 -25.03
C THR A 157 15.73 3.90 -25.63
N VAL A 158 14.57 3.92 -26.26
CA VAL A 158 14.02 2.80 -27.01
C VAL A 158 14.19 3.10 -28.50
N SER A 159 14.73 2.16 -29.27
CA SER A 159 14.97 2.28 -30.71
C SER A 159 14.41 1.07 -31.48
N GLY A 160 14.44 1.13 -32.82
CA GLY A 160 13.96 0.05 -33.67
C GLY A 160 12.45 -0.03 -33.79
N LEU A 161 11.74 1.05 -33.42
CA LEU A 161 10.27 1.12 -33.49
C LEU A 161 9.81 1.55 -34.90
N SER A 162 8.57 1.19 -35.24
CA SER A 162 7.94 1.63 -36.49
C SER A 162 7.60 3.12 -36.38
N GLY A 163 7.95 3.88 -37.42
CA GLY A 163 7.54 5.27 -37.55
C GLY A 163 6.03 5.39 -37.84
N ASP A 164 5.54 6.62 -37.77
CA ASP A 164 4.14 7.02 -37.99
C ASP A 164 3.11 6.30 -37.11
N LYS A 165 3.55 5.82 -35.94
CA LYS A 165 2.69 5.22 -34.92
C LYS A 165 2.72 6.05 -33.65
N VAL A 166 1.61 5.97 -32.91
CA VAL A 166 1.54 6.47 -31.53
C VAL A 166 1.95 5.35 -30.60
N TYR A 167 2.88 5.65 -29.71
CA TYR A 167 3.27 4.74 -28.62
C TYR A 167 2.80 5.30 -27.30
N TYR A 168 2.23 4.46 -26.47
CA TYR A 168 1.81 4.71 -25.11
C TYR A 168 2.85 4.13 -24.18
N VAL A 169 3.30 4.91 -23.19
CA VAL A 169 4.45 4.57 -22.34
C VAL A 169 4.11 4.78 -20.89
N ARG A 170 4.53 3.87 -20.02
CA ARG A 170 4.44 3.99 -18.57
C ARG A 170 5.68 3.43 -17.88
N VAL A 171 5.95 3.88 -16.67
CA VAL A 171 7.09 3.44 -15.87
C VAL A 171 6.65 3.18 -14.42
N ARG A 172 7.26 2.20 -13.77
CA ARG A 172 7.16 1.99 -12.32
C ARG A 172 8.52 1.67 -11.74
N SER A 173 8.70 1.95 -10.45
CA SER A 173 9.85 1.45 -9.68
C SER A 173 9.51 0.14 -9.00
N TYR A 174 10.55 -0.65 -8.71
CA TYR A 174 10.46 -1.78 -7.81
C TYR A 174 11.60 -1.75 -6.80
N THR A 175 11.39 -2.41 -5.66
CA THR A 175 12.40 -2.59 -4.62
C THR A 175 12.47 -4.06 -4.24
N ASN A 176 13.67 -4.62 -4.23
CA ASN A 176 13.91 -5.97 -3.74
C ASN A 176 14.36 -5.90 -2.28
N VAL A 177 13.61 -6.55 -1.40
CA VAL A 177 13.93 -6.66 0.02
C VAL A 177 14.05 -8.14 0.38
N ASN A 178 15.26 -8.59 0.65
CA ASN A 178 15.55 -9.98 1.02
C ASN A 178 14.95 -11.03 0.04
N GLY A 179 15.03 -10.76 -1.27
CA GLY A 179 14.52 -11.65 -2.31
C GLY A 179 13.04 -11.47 -2.68
N LYS A 180 12.25 -10.73 -1.88
CA LYS A 180 10.87 -10.37 -2.23
C LYS A 180 10.85 -9.04 -2.96
N VAL A 181 10.20 -9.00 -4.13
CA VAL A 181 10.07 -7.79 -4.95
C VAL A 181 8.75 -7.09 -4.64
N TYR A 182 8.85 -5.78 -4.36
CA TYR A 182 7.71 -4.89 -4.13
C TYR A 182 7.63 -3.90 -5.28
N TYR A 183 6.51 -3.85 -5.97
CA TYR A 183 6.29 -2.96 -7.10
C TYR A 183 5.49 -1.73 -6.69
N GLY A 184 5.96 -0.56 -7.12
CA GLY A 184 5.18 0.66 -7.08
C GLY A 184 4.04 0.66 -8.12
N ALA A 185 3.10 1.57 -7.95
CA ALA A 185 2.09 1.80 -8.98
C ALA A 185 2.73 2.34 -10.26
N TRP A 186 2.15 1.96 -11.42
CA TRP A 186 2.54 2.54 -12.70
C TRP A 186 2.31 4.05 -12.72
N SER A 187 3.17 4.77 -13.42
CA SER A 187 2.92 6.16 -13.79
C SER A 187 1.62 6.29 -14.61
N ASP A 188 1.13 7.51 -14.75
CA ASP A 188 0.15 7.80 -15.78
C ASP A 188 0.76 7.46 -17.14
N VAL A 189 -0.07 6.97 -18.06
CA VAL A 189 0.34 6.66 -19.42
C VAL A 189 0.54 7.96 -20.17
N LYS A 190 1.71 8.15 -20.76
CA LYS A 190 1.95 9.24 -21.73
C LYS A 190 2.04 8.66 -23.13
N SER A 191 1.64 9.43 -24.12
CA SER A 191 1.72 9.03 -25.52
C SER A 191 2.70 9.90 -26.31
N ILE A 192 3.30 9.30 -27.34
CA ILE A 192 4.22 9.97 -28.26
C ILE A 192 4.01 9.45 -29.67
N LYS A 193 3.87 10.35 -30.64
CA LYS A 193 3.82 9.98 -32.05
C LYS A 193 5.21 10.02 -32.64
N LEU A 194 5.68 8.91 -33.23
CA LEU A 194 6.94 8.85 -33.91
C LEU A 194 6.77 9.33 -35.36
N SER A 195 7.68 10.22 -35.80
CA SER A 195 7.72 10.68 -37.18
C SER A 195 8.50 9.71 -38.07
N LEU A 196 8.12 9.62 -39.34
CA LEU A 196 8.90 8.95 -40.39
C LEU A 196 10.11 9.77 -40.83
N ILE A 197 10.09 11.10 -40.60
CA ILE A 197 11.11 12.02 -41.11
C ILE A 197 12.14 12.30 -40.01
N HIS A 198 13.36 11.89 -40.27
CA HIS A 198 14.52 12.36 -39.52
C HIS A 198 15.03 13.63 -40.21
N ILE A 199 14.76 14.78 -39.63
CA ILE A 199 15.52 16.00 -39.99
C ILE A 199 16.87 15.86 -39.27
N SER A 200 17.89 15.37 -39.99
CA SER A 200 19.27 15.54 -39.54
C SER A 200 19.52 17.04 -39.45
N GLU A 201 19.92 17.54 -38.28
CA GLU A 201 20.45 18.90 -38.20
C GLU A 201 21.56 19.05 -39.26
N PRO A 202 21.57 20.15 -40.03
CA PRO A 202 22.67 20.38 -40.96
C PRO A 202 23.95 20.43 -40.18
N THR A 203 24.88 19.55 -40.54
CA THR A 203 26.27 19.58 -40.04
C THR A 203 26.79 20.97 -40.37
N ARG A 204 27.03 21.81 -39.38
CA ARG A 204 27.81 23.03 -39.56
C ARG A 204 29.20 22.61 -39.96
N LEU A 205 29.56 22.94 -41.21
CA LEU A 205 30.92 22.96 -41.71
C LEU A 205 31.70 24.06 -41.02
#